data_2d3a039de49acc9ecda60b0bf394e6ee
#
_entry.id   2d3a039de49acc9ecda60b0bf394e6ee
#
_cell.length_a   1.000
_cell.length_b   1.000
_cell.length_c   1.000
_cell.angle_alpha   90.00
_cell.angle_beta   90.00
_cell.angle_gamma   90.00
#
_symmetry.space_group_name_H-M   'P 1'
#
loop_
_entity.id
_entity.type
_entity.pdbx_description
1 polymer ?
#
loop_
_entity_poly.entity_id
_entity_poly.type
_entity_poly.pdbx_seq_one_letter_code
_entity_poly.pdbx_strand_id
1 'polypeptide(L)'
;MHILINDFIGGVLDRGIPLYVRNLIDGLREEGFRVSVVRAPRVCRKLPRSLFYMIAVVVEQTVLPAIGFLLRADLTIYPYNSIAVLDLLTGRGRIVVHDLEQLDRRMSPSKAYYLACYGAIKRLDRAVFTISDLSRKRLIESRLFGRGPMTILPNTFYAFERLLAAQPPQREAKSSLLLCTGSTANKDVATLVADYLPKVLAGGYCVAVLGLHKAADAPKLASLAGFLSSGQLRLCGQLSDAEVAAEYQRHEIVWVHSLREGFGRCVVEGRLAGSRVICTNIPEFAGLRDTDVYLYQDAEDLIATLDRLVKTDAPVARYGGYPYRELLREAIKSGL
;
A
#
# COMPACT_ATOMS: atom_id res chain seq x y z
N MET A 1 -0.68 24.91 10.32
CA MET A 1 -0.29 24.58 8.94
C MET A 1 -1.46 23.99 8.19
N HIS A 2 -1.69 24.46 6.95
CA HIS A 2 -2.77 24.00 6.09
C HIS A 2 -2.20 23.23 4.89
N ILE A 3 -2.62 21.98 4.74
CA ILE A 3 -2.16 21.06 3.69
C ILE A 3 -3.30 20.82 2.70
N LEU A 4 -3.04 21.00 1.42
CA LEU A 4 -3.95 20.64 0.33
C LEU A 4 -3.49 19.29 -0.26
N ILE A 5 -4.40 18.35 -0.47
CA ILE A 5 -4.10 17.05 -1.07
C ILE A 5 -4.85 16.88 -2.39
N ASN A 6 -4.12 16.54 -3.45
CA ASN A 6 -4.69 16.11 -4.72
C ASN A 6 -5.16 14.64 -4.62
N ASP A 7 -6.43 14.42 -4.33
CA ASP A 7 -7.06 13.09 -4.36
C ASP A 7 -8.09 12.99 -5.51
N PHE A 8 -7.89 13.76 -6.59
CA PHE A 8 -8.85 13.81 -7.69
C PHE A 8 -9.01 12.43 -8.34
N ILE A 9 -7.90 11.74 -8.60
CA ILE A 9 -7.91 10.39 -9.16
C ILE A 9 -8.50 9.36 -8.17
N GLY A 10 -8.25 9.50 -6.87
CA GLY A 10 -8.77 8.62 -5.82
C GLY A 10 -10.29 8.60 -5.69
N GLY A 11 -10.98 9.66 -6.16
CA GLY A 11 -12.44 9.67 -6.25
C GLY A 11 -13.02 8.61 -7.21
N VAL A 12 -12.19 8.04 -8.10
CA VAL A 12 -12.60 7.09 -9.16
C VAL A 12 -11.93 5.72 -9.00
N LEU A 13 -10.71 5.66 -8.50
CA LEU A 13 -9.96 4.43 -8.27
C LEU A 13 -10.08 3.97 -6.79
N ASP A 14 -10.22 2.68 -6.57
CA ASP A 14 -10.49 2.12 -5.23
C ASP A 14 -9.30 1.38 -4.59
N ARG A 15 -8.12 1.27 -5.26
CA ARG A 15 -7.01 0.41 -4.81
C ARG A 15 -5.64 1.10 -4.84
N GLY A 16 -4.71 0.58 -4.03
CA GLY A 16 -3.32 1.02 -4.02
C GLY A 16 -3.15 2.45 -3.51
N ILE A 17 -2.77 3.37 -4.38
CA ILE A 17 -2.52 4.77 -4.01
C ILE A 17 -3.72 5.46 -3.34
N PRO A 18 -5.00 5.27 -3.78
CA PRO A 18 -6.14 5.82 -3.05
C PRO A 18 -6.25 5.41 -1.58
N LEU A 19 -5.90 4.17 -1.24
CA LEU A 19 -5.85 3.73 0.16
C LEU A 19 -4.74 4.45 0.94
N TYR A 20 -3.55 4.57 0.33
CA TYR A 20 -2.46 5.37 0.89
C TYR A 20 -2.90 6.80 1.17
N VAL A 21 -3.52 7.48 0.19
CA VAL A 21 -3.98 8.86 0.32
C VAL A 21 -5.02 9.01 1.43
N ARG A 22 -5.99 8.10 1.52
CA ARG A 22 -7.00 8.09 2.58
C ARG A 22 -6.34 8.01 3.96
N ASN A 23 -5.43 7.06 4.15
CA ASN A 23 -4.72 6.90 5.41
C ASN A 23 -3.80 8.09 5.71
N LEU A 24 -3.15 8.67 4.70
CA LEU A 24 -2.34 9.89 4.85
C LEU A 24 -3.19 11.06 5.34
N ILE A 25 -4.37 11.28 4.76
CA ILE A 25 -5.31 12.32 5.18
C ILE A 25 -5.68 12.15 6.65
N ASP A 26 -6.03 10.91 7.05
CA ASP A 26 -6.38 10.61 8.43
C ASP A 26 -5.18 10.84 9.36
N GLY A 27 -4.00 10.38 8.98
CA GLY A 27 -2.78 10.58 9.74
C GLY A 27 -2.42 12.06 9.93
N LEU A 28 -2.53 12.86 8.88
CA LEU A 28 -2.26 14.30 8.97
C LEU A 28 -3.26 15.01 9.90
N ARG A 29 -4.52 14.61 9.88
CA ARG A 29 -5.55 15.16 10.80
C ARG A 29 -5.30 14.76 12.25
N GLU A 30 -4.91 13.52 12.50
CA GLU A 30 -4.53 13.03 13.84
C GLU A 30 -3.31 13.79 14.40
N GLU A 31 -2.38 14.19 13.53
CA GLU A 31 -1.24 15.03 13.90
C GLU A 31 -1.58 16.52 14.01
N GLY A 32 -2.86 16.91 13.92
CA GLY A 32 -3.35 18.26 14.13
C GLY A 32 -3.21 19.20 12.93
N PHE A 33 -2.90 18.69 11.73
CA PHE A 33 -2.84 19.52 10.53
C PHE A 33 -4.24 19.83 9.98
N ARG A 34 -4.44 21.05 9.50
CA ARG A 34 -5.62 21.39 8.70
C ARG A 34 -5.45 20.79 7.31
N VAL A 35 -6.36 19.90 6.90
CA VAL A 35 -6.26 19.18 5.62
C VAL A 35 -7.48 19.46 4.76
N SER A 36 -7.25 20.03 3.57
CA SER A 36 -8.22 20.14 2.49
C SER A 36 -7.91 19.13 1.41
N VAL A 37 -8.95 18.58 0.78
CA VAL A 37 -8.81 17.50 -0.20
C VAL A 37 -9.63 17.83 -1.44
N VAL A 38 -9.02 17.72 -2.62
CA VAL A 38 -9.72 17.85 -3.90
C VAL A 38 -9.95 16.45 -4.47
N ARG A 39 -11.23 16.07 -4.60
CA ARG A 39 -11.66 14.77 -5.13
C ARG A 39 -12.55 14.95 -6.36
N ALA A 40 -12.43 14.02 -7.31
CA ALA A 40 -13.36 13.96 -8.42
C ALA A 40 -14.78 13.64 -7.93
N PRO A 41 -15.80 14.33 -8.44
CA PRO A 41 -17.19 13.96 -8.19
C PRO A 41 -17.48 12.52 -8.65
N ARG A 42 -18.39 11.82 -7.96
CA ARG A 42 -18.76 10.43 -8.30
C ARG A 42 -19.21 10.25 -9.74
N VAL A 43 -19.80 11.28 -10.35
CA VAL A 43 -20.22 11.25 -11.77
C VAL A 43 -19.05 10.98 -12.72
N CYS A 44 -17.83 11.38 -12.36
CA CYS A 44 -16.61 11.14 -13.15
C CYS A 44 -16.28 9.64 -13.32
N ARG A 45 -16.82 8.75 -12.47
CA ARG A 45 -16.69 7.29 -12.63
C ARG A 45 -17.31 6.74 -13.92
N LYS A 46 -18.28 7.47 -14.48
CA LYS A 46 -18.97 7.10 -15.72
C LYS A 46 -18.22 7.55 -17.00
N LEU A 47 -17.21 8.38 -16.86
CA LEU A 47 -16.45 8.88 -18.00
C LEU A 47 -15.51 7.80 -18.57
N PRO A 48 -15.27 7.80 -19.91
CA PRO A 48 -14.19 7.03 -20.50
C PRO A 48 -12.86 7.35 -19.81
N ARG A 49 -12.04 6.33 -19.54
CA ARG A 49 -10.78 6.49 -18.80
C ARG A 49 -9.88 7.56 -19.39
N SER A 50 -9.73 7.62 -20.71
CA SER A 50 -8.89 8.62 -21.38
C SER A 50 -9.39 10.05 -21.12
N LEU A 51 -10.69 10.28 -21.22
CA LEU A 51 -11.30 11.59 -20.93
C LEU A 51 -11.14 11.98 -19.46
N PHE A 52 -11.35 11.02 -18.55
CA PHE A 52 -11.15 11.25 -17.13
C PHE A 52 -9.69 11.66 -16.81
N TYR A 53 -8.70 10.98 -17.38
CA TYR A 53 -7.30 11.35 -17.16
C TYR A 53 -6.94 12.71 -17.76
N MET A 54 -7.50 13.08 -18.91
CA MET A 54 -7.31 14.43 -19.45
C MET A 54 -7.87 15.52 -18.51
N ILE A 55 -9.09 15.30 -18.00
CA ILE A 55 -9.69 16.20 -17.01
C ILE A 55 -8.83 16.27 -15.75
N ALA A 56 -8.33 15.12 -15.26
CA ALA A 56 -7.48 15.07 -14.08
C ALA A 56 -6.20 15.90 -14.27
N VAL A 57 -5.56 15.84 -15.44
CA VAL A 57 -4.38 16.68 -15.76
C VAL A 57 -4.75 18.15 -15.79
N VAL A 58 -5.87 18.53 -16.42
CA VAL A 58 -6.32 19.93 -16.44
C VAL A 58 -6.60 20.44 -15.03
N VAL A 59 -7.34 19.67 -14.23
CA VAL A 59 -7.63 20.03 -12.82
C VAL A 59 -6.33 20.16 -12.02
N GLU A 60 -5.40 19.23 -12.20
CA GLU A 60 -4.12 19.26 -11.52
C GLU A 60 -3.31 20.50 -11.88
N GLN A 61 -3.26 20.88 -13.17
CA GLN A 61 -2.41 21.98 -13.64
C GLN A 61 -3.01 23.36 -13.41
N THR A 62 -4.34 23.49 -13.28
CA THR A 62 -5.02 24.80 -13.21
C THR A 62 -5.81 24.99 -11.93
N VAL A 63 -6.74 24.07 -11.63
CA VAL A 63 -7.70 24.21 -10.52
C VAL A 63 -7.02 24.04 -9.16
N LEU A 64 -6.16 23.04 -9.02
CA LEU A 64 -5.47 22.75 -7.76
C LEU A 64 -4.58 23.92 -7.27
N PRO A 65 -3.69 24.49 -8.10
CA PRO A 65 -2.91 25.66 -7.68
C PRO A 65 -3.78 26.86 -7.30
N ALA A 66 -4.88 27.09 -8.04
CA ALA A 66 -5.82 28.15 -7.72
C ALA A 66 -6.51 27.93 -6.36
N ILE A 67 -6.97 26.70 -6.09
CA ILE A 67 -7.53 26.34 -4.78
C ILE A 67 -6.47 26.48 -3.69
N GLY A 68 -5.24 26.02 -3.90
CA GLY A 68 -4.13 26.17 -2.97
C GLY A 68 -3.86 27.61 -2.59
N PHE A 69 -3.89 28.50 -3.58
CA PHE A 69 -3.74 29.93 -3.38
C PHE A 69 -4.91 30.54 -2.58
N LEU A 70 -6.15 30.23 -2.98
CA LEU A 70 -7.36 30.75 -2.30
C LEU A 70 -7.46 30.27 -0.85
N LEU A 71 -7.10 29.03 -0.58
CA LEU A 71 -7.10 28.45 0.76
C LEU A 71 -5.88 28.85 1.59
N ARG A 72 -4.91 29.53 0.99
CA ARG A 72 -3.60 29.85 1.60
C ARG A 72 -2.95 28.56 2.15
N ALA A 73 -2.93 27.51 1.31
CA ALA A 73 -2.27 26.27 1.69
C ALA A 73 -0.75 26.47 1.78
N ASP A 74 -0.16 26.01 2.86
CA ASP A 74 1.29 26.06 3.09
C ASP A 74 2.01 25.01 2.23
N LEU A 75 1.33 23.88 2.00
CA LEU A 75 1.85 22.73 1.25
C LEU A 75 0.74 22.08 0.43
N THR A 76 1.02 21.74 -0.84
CA THR A 76 0.16 20.92 -1.69
C THR A 76 0.84 19.58 -1.95
N ILE A 77 0.20 18.46 -1.59
CA ILE A 77 0.71 17.09 -1.80
C ILE A 77 0.04 16.49 -3.03
N TYR A 78 0.87 15.95 -3.92
CA TYR A 78 0.52 15.32 -5.18
C TYR A 78 0.86 13.81 -5.13
N PRO A 79 -0.07 12.92 -4.73
CA PRO A 79 0.25 11.53 -4.43
C PRO A 79 0.21 10.58 -5.64
N TYR A 80 -0.01 11.08 -6.86
CA TYR A 80 -0.21 10.23 -8.06
C TYR A 80 0.93 10.32 -9.09
N ASN A 81 2.17 10.48 -8.63
CA ASN A 81 3.38 10.52 -9.47
C ASN A 81 3.43 11.69 -10.49
N SER A 82 2.60 12.70 -10.31
CA SER A 82 2.56 13.94 -11.11
C SER A 82 2.48 15.16 -10.19
N ILE A 83 2.66 16.36 -10.72
CA ILE A 83 2.64 17.61 -9.95
C ILE A 83 2.28 18.80 -10.85
N ALA A 84 1.56 19.77 -10.32
CA ALA A 84 1.29 21.03 -11.00
C ALA A 84 2.57 21.87 -11.14
N VAL A 85 2.81 22.37 -12.36
CA VAL A 85 4.00 23.18 -12.65
C VAL A 85 4.03 24.46 -11.81
N LEU A 86 2.89 25.12 -11.62
CA LEU A 86 2.83 26.35 -10.83
C LEU A 86 3.20 26.11 -9.35
N ASP A 87 2.70 25.03 -8.74
CA ASP A 87 3.03 24.68 -7.35
C ASP A 87 4.49 24.21 -7.23
N LEU A 88 5.03 23.60 -8.29
CA LEU A 88 6.45 23.28 -8.37
C LEU A 88 7.32 24.53 -8.42
N LEU A 89 6.95 25.52 -9.24
CA LEU A 89 7.70 26.77 -9.38
C LEU A 89 7.65 27.60 -8.08
N THR A 90 6.50 27.70 -7.45
CA THR A 90 6.34 28.43 -6.17
C THR A 90 6.95 27.70 -4.98
N GLY A 91 7.37 26.45 -5.13
CA GLY A 91 7.92 25.64 -4.06
C GLY A 91 6.88 25.09 -3.07
N ARG A 92 5.59 25.29 -3.30
CA ARG A 92 4.50 24.79 -2.43
C ARG A 92 4.13 23.34 -2.72
N GLY A 93 4.41 22.84 -3.92
CA GLY A 93 4.06 21.47 -4.32
C GLY A 93 5.11 20.45 -3.92
N ARG A 94 4.65 19.27 -3.47
CA ARG A 94 5.46 18.09 -3.28
C ARG A 94 4.80 16.90 -3.93
N ILE A 95 5.54 16.21 -4.78
CA ILE A 95 5.13 14.95 -5.38
C ILE A 95 5.40 13.81 -4.40
N VAL A 96 4.52 12.79 -4.37
CA VAL A 96 4.83 11.49 -3.75
C VAL A 96 5.07 10.49 -4.85
N VAL A 97 6.25 9.91 -4.87
CA VAL A 97 6.62 8.85 -5.81
C VAL A 97 6.60 7.51 -5.06
N HIS A 98 5.67 6.65 -5.44
CA HIS A 98 5.49 5.34 -4.80
C HIS A 98 6.50 4.32 -5.29
N ASP A 99 6.68 4.25 -6.61
CA ASP A 99 7.59 3.36 -7.30
C ASP A 99 7.89 3.91 -8.71
N LEU A 100 8.76 3.22 -9.43
CA LEU A 100 9.11 3.54 -10.82
C LEU A 100 8.53 2.51 -11.82
N GLU A 101 7.64 1.62 -11.37
CA GLU A 101 7.08 0.54 -12.21
C GLU A 101 6.41 1.05 -13.48
N GLN A 102 5.77 2.21 -13.41
CA GLN A 102 5.16 2.83 -14.57
C GLN A 102 6.19 3.24 -15.66
N LEU A 103 7.47 3.36 -15.31
CA LEU A 103 8.54 3.63 -16.27
C LEU A 103 8.99 2.39 -17.02
N ASP A 104 8.73 1.19 -16.50
CA ASP A 104 9.03 -0.08 -17.15
C ASP A 104 8.05 -0.38 -18.31
N ARG A 105 6.91 0.30 -18.34
CA ARG A 105 5.88 0.14 -19.37
C ARG A 105 6.31 0.83 -20.69
N ARG A 106 5.70 0.37 -21.80
CA ARG A 106 5.88 1.05 -23.11
C ARG A 106 5.52 2.53 -23.00
N MET A 107 6.10 3.35 -23.88
CA MET A 107 5.81 4.78 -23.94
C MET A 107 4.31 5.01 -24.14
N SER A 108 3.75 5.90 -23.33
CA SER A 108 2.33 6.29 -23.37
C SER A 108 2.23 7.79 -23.02
N PRO A 109 1.12 8.46 -23.34
CA PRO A 109 0.92 9.87 -22.95
C PRO A 109 1.08 10.10 -21.43
N SER A 110 0.59 9.18 -20.60
CA SER A 110 0.76 9.28 -19.14
C SER A 110 2.22 9.13 -18.71
N LYS A 111 2.96 8.20 -19.32
CA LYS A 111 4.41 8.06 -19.05
C LYS A 111 5.17 9.31 -19.47
N ALA A 112 4.86 9.87 -20.64
CA ALA A 112 5.48 11.12 -21.10
C ALA A 112 5.19 12.28 -20.12
N TYR A 113 3.97 12.38 -19.64
CA TYR A 113 3.57 13.37 -18.64
C TYR A 113 4.35 13.21 -17.32
N TYR A 114 4.48 11.99 -16.79
CA TYR A 114 5.30 11.74 -15.58
C TYR A 114 6.77 12.10 -15.78
N LEU A 115 7.35 11.71 -16.92
CA LEU A 115 8.73 12.05 -17.23
C LEU A 115 8.94 13.56 -17.35
N ALA A 116 7.97 14.30 -17.90
CA ALA A 116 8.02 15.77 -17.95
C ALA A 116 7.98 16.37 -16.52
N CYS A 117 7.12 15.87 -15.64
CA CYS A 117 7.06 16.28 -14.22
C CYS A 117 8.42 15.99 -13.52
N TYR A 118 8.98 14.80 -13.71
CA TYR A 118 10.27 14.43 -13.09
C TYR A 118 11.43 15.28 -13.63
N GLY A 119 11.43 15.57 -14.93
CA GLY A 119 12.41 16.48 -15.56
C GLY A 119 12.33 17.90 -14.99
N ALA A 120 11.13 18.41 -14.77
CA ALA A 120 10.93 19.71 -14.13
C ALA A 120 11.39 19.74 -12.67
N ILE A 121 11.06 18.69 -11.89
CA ILE A 121 11.54 18.51 -10.50
C ILE A 121 13.09 18.49 -10.48
N LYS A 122 13.70 17.69 -11.36
CA LYS A 122 15.15 17.60 -11.49
C LYS A 122 15.80 18.95 -11.82
N ARG A 123 15.24 19.68 -12.79
CA ARG A 123 15.78 20.97 -13.21
C ARG A 123 15.71 22.04 -12.11
N LEU A 124 14.72 21.95 -11.25
CA LEU A 124 14.47 22.92 -10.17
C LEU A 124 15.00 22.46 -8.81
N ASP A 125 15.65 21.30 -8.75
CA ASP A 125 16.14 20.64 -7.51
C ASP A 125 15.10 20.63 -6.39
N ARG A 126 13.85 20.31 -6.73
CA ARG A 126 12.72 20.33 -5.75
C ARG A 126 12.71 19.05 -4.90
N ALA A 127 12.27 19.22 -3.67
CA ALA A 127 12.08 18.11 -2.73
C ALA A 127 11.00 17.13 -3.23
N VAL A 128 11.22 15.84 -2.99
CA VAL A 128 10.34 14.74 -3.38
C VAL A 128 9.99 13.92 -2.15
N PHE A 129 8.73 13.53 -2.03
CA PHE A 129 8.30 12.53 -1.08
C PHE A 129 8.34 11.13 -1.71
N THR A 130 8.69 10.13 -0.90
CA THR A 130 8.62 8.72 -1.24
C THR A 130 8.05 7.94 -0.06
N ILE A 131 7.66 6.67 -0.26
CA ILE A 131 6.89 5.93 0.74
C ILE A 131 7.72 4.98 1.62
N SER A 132 8.98 4.74 1.27
CA SER A 132 9.88 3.85 2.00
C SER A 132 11.35 4.16 1.71
N ASP A 133 12.26 3.65 2.57
CA ASP A 133 13.70 3.74 2.35
C ASP A 133 14.13 3.05 1.06
N LEU A 134 13.54 1.92 0.73
CA LEU A 134 13.85 1.20 -0.51
C LEU A 134 13.43 2.01 -1.74
N SER A 135 12.21 2.60 -1.72
CA SER A 135 11.77 3.50 -2.78
C SER A 135 12.70 4.70 -2.90
N ARG A 136 13.14 5.27 -1.77
CA ARG A 136 14.11 6.38 -1.74
C ARG A 136 15.44 6.00 -2.41
N LYS A 137 16.01 4.84 -2.08
CA LYS A 137 17.23 4.33 -2.70
C LYS A 137 17.08 4.16 -4.21
N ARG A 138 15.99 3.51 -4.65
CA ARG A 138 15.68 3.31 -6.08
C ARG A 138 15.54 4.65 -6.84
N LEU A 139 14.90 5.65 -6.20
CA LEU A 139 14.77 7.00 -6.80
C LEU A 139 16.12 7.68 -6.96
N ILE A 140 17.01 7.59 -5.96
CA ILE A 140 18.38 8.13 -6.03
C ILE A 140 19.16 7.42 -7.15
N GLU A 141 19.14 6.10 -7.19
CA GLU A 141 19.83 5.29 -8.20
C GLU A 141 19.32 5.55 -9.62
N SER A 142 18.04 5.84 -9.79
CA SER A 142 17.43 6.13 -11.09
C SER A 142 17.97 7.42 -11.75
N ARG A 143 18.51 8.35 -10.97
CA ARG A 143 18.97 9.68 -11.40
C ARG A 143 17.88 10.51 -12.13
N LEU A 144 16.62 10.14 -11.98
CA LEU A 144 15.49 10.84 -12.61
C LEU A 144 15.17 12.17 -11.92
N PHE A 145 15.55 12.30 -10.65
CA PHE A 145 15.33 13.47 -9.82
C PHE A 145 16.68 14.22 -9.60
N GLY A 146 16.59 15.50 -9.27
CA GLY A 146 17.78 16.33 -8.99
C GLY A 146 18.42 16.01 -7.63
N ARG A 147 19.15 16.99 -7.09
CA ARG A 147 19.79 16.91 -5.77
C ARG A 147 18.86 17.34 -4.62
N GLY A 148 17.63 17.70 -4.94
CA GLY A 148 16.62 18.09 -3.95
C GLY A 148 16.41 17.00 -2.89
N PRO A 149 15.99 17.37 -1.68
CA PRO A 149 15.76 16.42 -0.60
C PRO A 149 14.74 15.35 -0.97
N MET A 150 15.01 14.10 -0.57
CA MET A 150 14.09 12.98 -0.71
C MET A 150 13.69 12.50 0.68
N THR A 151 12.45 12.77 1.07
CA THR A 151 11.94 12.47 2.41
C THR A 151 10.88 11.39 2.35
N ILE A 152 10.82 10.52 3.34
CA ILE A 152 9.81 9.47 3.42
C ILE A 152 8.53 10.09 3.97
N LEU A 153 7.48 10.11 3.15
CA LEU A 153 6.10 10.36 3.57
C LEU A 153 5.44 8.99 3.76
N PRO A 154 5.33 8.48 5.01
CA PRO A 154 5.08 7.08 5.26
C PRO A 154 3.66 6.64 4.95
N ASN A 155 3.46 5.32 4.82
CA ASN A 155 2.13 4.75 5.06
C ASN A 155 1.74 4.95 6.51
N THR A 156 0.51 5.36 6.78
CA THR A 156 -0.01 5.54 8.13
C THR A 156 -1.04 4.49 8.48
N PHE A 157 -1.20 4.20 9.76
CA PHE A 157 -2.04 3.10 10.26
C PHE A 157 -3.01 3.53 11.37
N TYR A 158 -3.22 4.83 11.60
CA TYR A 158 -4.11 5.33 12.65
C TYR A 158 -5.53 4.74 12.60
N ALA A 159 -6.14 4.73 11.40
CA ALA A 159 -7.47 4.15 11.23
C ALA A 159 -7.48 2.65 11.54
N PHE A 160 -6.45 1.92 11.09
CA PHE A 160 -6.34 0.48 11.33
C PHE A 160 -6.13 0.17 12.82
N GLU A 161 -5.25 0.91 13.51
CA GLU A 161 -5.05 0.77 14.96
C GLU A 161 -6.33 1.03 15.76
N ARG A 162 -7.13 2.04 15.38
CA ARG A 162 -8.45 2.28 16.00
C ARG A 162 -9.40 1.12 15.81
N LEU A 163 -9.44 0.53 14.62
CA LEU A 163 -10.29 -0.64 14.34
C LEU A 163 -9.86 -1.86 15.15
N LEU A 164 -8.55 -2.09 15.28
CA LEU A 164 -8.03 -3.16 16.13
C LEU A 164 -8.38 -2.95 17.61
N ALA A 165 -8.30 -1.71 18.10
CA ALA A 165 -8.63 -1.38 19.49
C ALA A 165 -10.15 -1.48 19.80
N ALA A 166 -11.01 -1.35 18.78
CA ALA A 166 -12.45 -1.41 18.93
C ALA A 166 -13.01 -2.82 19.14
N GLN A 167 -12.25 -3.86 18.84
CA GLN A 167 -12.69 -5.25 18.90
C GLN A 167 -11.62 -6.11 19.60
N PRO A 168 -11.99 -6.93 20.59
CA PRO A 168 -11.08 -7.88 21.19
C PRO A 168 -10.70 -8.97 20.17
N PRO A 169 -9.43 -9.44 20.15
CA PRO A 169 -9.02 -10.51 19.26
C PRO A 169 -9.75 -11.81 19.59
N GLN A 170 -10.37 -12.42 18.57
CA GLN A 170 -10.96 -13.76 18.64
C GLN A 170 -10.10 -14.69 17.80
N ARG A 171 -9.04 -15.24 18.38
CA ARG A 171 -8.08 -16.08 17.65
C ARG A 171 -8.68 -17.43 17.28
N GLU A 172 -8.51 -17.83 16.04
CA GLU A 172 -8.69 -19.20 15.56
C GLU A 172 -7.51 -20.11 15.94
N ALA A 173 -7.59 -21.40 15.58
CA ALA A 173 -6.47 -22.31 15.75
C ALA A 173 -5.21 -21.81 15.00
N LYS A 174 -4.02 -22.07 15.52
CA LYS A 174 -2.75 -21.68 14.89
C LYS A 174 -2.57 -22.21 13.46
N SER A 175 -3.24 -23.33 13.12
CA SER A 175 -3.28 -23.87 11.77
C SER A 175 -4.20 -23.09 10.80
N SER A 176 -4.93 -22.08 11.29
CA SER A 176 -5.71 -21.17 10.46
C SER A 176 -4.88 -19.95 10.08
N LEU A 177 -4.65 -19.77 8.78
CA LEU A 177 -3.77 -18.75 8.22
C LEU A 177 -4.60 -17.67 7.51
N LEU A 178 -4.17 -16.40 7.60
CA LEU A 178 -4.65 -15.32 6.74
C LEU A 178 -3.65 -15.09 5.60
N LEU A 179 -4.01 -15.46 4.39
CA LEU A 179 -3.22 -15.15 3.19
C LEU A 179 -3.62 -13.78 2.64
N CYS A 180 -2.67 -12.85 2.64
CA CYS A 180 -2.82 -11.53 2.02
C CYS A 180 -2.18 -11.53 0.63
N THR A 181 -3.00 -11.42 -0.42
CA THR A 181 -2.56 -11.39 -1.82
C THR A 181 -3.47 -10.49 -2.65
N GLY A 182 -3.54 -10.67 -3.97
CA GLY A 182 -4.40 -9.91 -4.87
C GLY A 182 -4.26 -10.39 -6.31
N SER A 183 -5.05 -9.84 -7.22
CA SER A 183 -5.10 -10.30 -8.62
C SER A 183 -4.08 -9.63 -9.54
N THR A 184 -3.21 -8.74 -9.02
CA THR A 184 -2.20 -8.03 -9.80
C THR A 184 -0.98 -8.92 -10.09
N ALA A 185 -0.27 -8.66 -11.19
CA ALA A 185 0.84 -9.50 -11.65
C ALA A 185 1.96 -9.67 -10.60
N ASN A 186 2.24 -8.63 -9.80
CA ASN A 186 3.24 -8.68 -8.74
C ASN A 186 2.87 -9.63 -7.59
N LYS A 187 1.63 -10.12 -7.52
CA LYS A 187 1.16 -11.08 -6.51
C LYS A 187 1.30 -12.54 -6.93
N ASP A 188 1.69 -12.78 -8.17
CA ASP A 188 1.97 -14.10 -8.73
C ASP A 188 0.98 -15.19 -8.33
N VAL A 189 -0.31 -14.89 -8.52
CA VAL A 189 -1.40 -15.81 -8.13
C VAL A 189 -1.27 -17.16 -8.85
N ALA A 190 -0.69 -17.18 -10.05
CA ALA A 190 -0.52 -18.41 -10.80
C ALA A 190 0.39 -19.41 -10.05
N THR A 191 1.58 -18.98 -9.68
CA THR A 191 2.51 -19.83 -8.89
C THR A 191 1.98 -20.11 -7.50
N LEU A 192 1.34 -19.11 -6.86
CA LEU A 192 0.71 -19.29 -5.55
C LEU A 192 -0.31 -20.44 -5.56
N VAL A 193 -1.16 -20.50 -6.60
CA VAL A 193 -2.22 -21.53 -6.75
C VAL A 193 -1.65 -22.88 -7.22
N ALA A 194 -0.60 -22.87 -8.06
CA ALA A 194 -0.03 -24.10 -8.58
C ALA A 194 0.87 -24.82 -7.57
N ASP A 195 1.70 -24.07 -6.83
CA ASP A 195 2.80 -24.66 -6.08
C ASP A 195 2.68 -24.49 -4.56
N TYR A 196 2.17 -23.35 -4.08
CA TYR A 196 2.18 -23.04 -2.65
C TYR A 196 0.90 -23.47 -1.94
N LEU A 197 -0.27 -23.01 -2.40
CA LEU A 197 -1.56 -23.30 -1.75
C LEU A 197 -1.84 -24.82 -1.66
N PRO A 198 -1.64 -25.64 -2.71
CA PRO A 198 -1.88 -27.07 -2.61
C PRO A 198 -1.05 -27.74 -1.50
N LYS A 199 0.22 -27.38 -1.36
CA LYS A 199 1.12 -27.94 -0.34
C LYS A 199 0.70 -27.51 1.06
N VAL A 200 0.37 -26.23 1.26
CA VAL A 200 -0.12 -25.69 2.54
C VAL A 200 -1.40 -26.40 2.95
N LEU A 201 -2.37 -26.51 2.04
CA LEU A 201 -3.66 -27.16 2.32
C LEU A 201 -3.51 -28.68 2.58
N ALA A 202 -2.66 -29.37 1.81
CA ALA A 202 -2.34 -30.78 2.05
C ALA A 202 -1.62 -31.01 3.39
N GLY A 203 -0.90 -30.04 3.90
CA GLY A 203 -0.30 -30.04 5.24
C GLY A 203 -1.30 -29.84 6.39
N GLY A 204 -2.61 -29.76 6.09
CA GLY A 204 -3.67 -29.65 7.09
C GLY A 204 -3.98 -28.22 7.57
N TYR A 205 -3.39 -27.20 6.93
CA TYR A 205 -3.67 -25.82 7.24
C TYR A 205 -5.00 -25.37 6.63
N CYS A 206 -5.73 -24.51 7.35
CA CYS A 206 -6.89 -23.78 6.82
C CYS A 206 -6.43 -22.38 6.37
N VAL A 207 -6.89 -21.92 5.22
CA VAL A 207 -6.44 -20.64 4.65
C VAL A 207 -7.63 -19.74 4.32
N ALA A 208 -7.69 -18.57 4.97
CA ALA A 208 -8.56 -17.47 4.58
C ALA A 208 -7.79 -16.53 3.65
N VAL A 209 -8.34 -16.22 2.47
CA VAL A 209 -7.65 -15.40 1.45
C VAL A 209 -8.26 -14.02 1.38
N LEU A 210 -7.46 -13.03 1.69
CA LEU A 210 -7.79 -11.62 1.56
C LEU A 210 -7.23 -11.07 0.23
N GLY A 211 -8.10 -10.40 -0.55
CA GLY A 211 -7.72 -9.73 -1.80
C GLY A 211 -8.04 -10.48 -3.09
N LEU A 212 -8.56 -11.71 -3.02
CA LEU A 212 -9.14 -12.42 -4.15
C LEU A 212 -10.68 -12.44 -4.05
N HIS A 213 -11.35 -12.38 -5.21
CA HIS A 213 -12.81 -12.32 -5.28
C HIS A 213 -13.38 -13.57 -5.98
N LYS A 214 -14.39 -14.21 -5.36
CA LYS A 214 -15.00 -15.45 -5.86
C LYS A 214 -15.36 -15.39 -7.35
N ALA A 215 -16.03 -14.35 -7.80
CA ALA A 215 -16.53 -14.26 -9.19
C ALA A 215 -15.40 -13.98 -10.21
N ALA A 216 -14.47 -13.07 -9.88
CA ALA A 216 -13.42 -12.62 -10.79
C ALA A 216 -12.23 -13.58 -10.86
N ASP A 217 -11.91 -14.25 -9.75
CA ASP A 217 -10.72 -15.09 -9.60
C ASP A 217 -11.04 -16.60 -9.60
N ALA A 218 -12.32 -17.01 -9.65
CA ALA A 218 -12.72 -18.42 -9.68
C ALA A 218 -11.99 -19.26 -10.74
N PRO A 219 -11.79 -18.80 -12.00
CA PRO A 219 -11.05 -19.56 -12.99
C PRO A 219 -9.61 -19.87 -12.57
N LYS A 220 -8.95 -18.95 -11.85
CA LYS A 220 -7.58 -19.12 -11.32
C LYS A 220 -7.50 -20.15 -10.20
N LEU A 221 -8.62 -20.38 -9.50
CA LEU A 221 -8.73 -21.24 -8.32
C LEU A 221 -9.40 -22.58 -8.63
N ALA A 222 -9.65 -22.90 -9.90
CA ALA A 222 -10.38 -24.12 -10.30
C ALA A 222 -9.71 -25.40 -9.78
N SER A 223 -8.37 -25.46 -9.77
CA SER A 223 -7.60 -26.59 -9.22
C SER A 223 -7.77 -26.79 -7.71
N LEU A 224 -8.26 -25.81 -7.00
CA LEU A 224 -8.46 -25.82 -5.55
C LEU A 224 -9.95 -25.98 -5.15
N ALA A 225 -10.82 -26.37 -6.09
CA ALA A 225 -12.26 -26.48 -5.87
C ALA A 225 -12.63 -27.42 -4.69
N GLY A 226 -11.90 -28.53 -4.51
CA GLY A 226 -12.08 -29.45 -3.40
C GLY A 226 -11.84 -28.78 -2.04
N PHE A 227 -10.81 -27.97 -1.93
CA PHE A 227 -10.50 -27.24 -0.70
C PHE A 227 -11.48 -26.08 -0.43
N LEU A 228 -12.02 -25.46 -1.48
CA LEU A 228 -13.10 -24.47 -1.37
C LEU A 228 -14.39 -25.11 -0.87
N SER A 229 -14.76 -26.30 -1.39
CA SER A 229 -15.98 -27.01 -1.00
C SER A 229 -15.92 -27.59 0.42
N SER A 230 -14.74 -28.01 0.87
CA SER A 230 -14.53 -28.47 2.25
C SER A 230 -14.49 -27.35 3.28
N GLY A 231 -14.34 -26.11 2.85
CA GLY A 231 -14.15 -24.95 3.74
C GLY A 231 -12.72 -24.75 4.24
N GLN A 232 -11.78 -25.64 3.86
CA GLN A 232 -10.37 -25.51 4.24
C GLN A 232 -9.70 -24.30 3.55
N LEU A 233 -10.17 -23.93 2.36
CA LEU A 233 -9.82 -22.67 1.69
C LEU A 233 -11.05 -21.75 1.65
N ARG A 234 -10.94 -20.56 2.22
CA ARG A 234 -12.01 -19.56 2.26
C ARG A 234 -11.59 -18.27 1.58
N LEU A 235 -12.37 -17.80 0.61
CA LEU A 235 -12.17 -16.48 0.02
C LEU A 235 -12.97 -15.44 0.82
N CYS A 236 -12.30 -14.45 1.39
CA CYS A 236 -12.94 -13.40 2.19
C CYS A 236 -13.83 -12.47 1.35
N GLY A 237 -13.51 -12.32 0.06
CA GLY A 237 -14.27 -11.45 -0.83
C GLY A 237 -13.97 -9.96 -0.59
N GLN A 238 -14.99 -9.14 -0.82
CA GLN A 238 -14.90 -7.70 -0.57
C GLN A 238 -15.33 -7.42 0.87
N LEU A 239 -14.42 -6.94 1.67
CA LEU A 239 -14.60 -6.61 3.08
C LEU A 239 -14.53 -5.09 3.30
N SER A 240 -15.23 -4.60 4.31
CA SER A 240 -15.03 -3.28 4.89
C SER A 240 -13.70 -3.22 5.67
N ASP A 241 -13.21 -2.03 5.95
CA ASP A 241 -11.96 -1.84 6.71
C ASP A 241 -12.05 -2.49 8.12
N ALA A 242 -13.22 -2.49 8.75
CA ALA A 242 -13.46 -3.15 10.06
C ALA A 242 -13.40 -4.68 9.95
N GLU A 243 -13.99 -5.26 8.90
CA GLU A 243 -13.91 -6.70 8.66
C GLU A 243 -12.49 -7.13 8.30
N VAL A 244 -11.73 -6.31 7.56
CA VAL A 244 -10.31 -6.55 7.30
C VAL A 244 -9.53 -6.60 8.61
N ALA A 245 -9.73 -5.62 9.51
CA ALA A 245 -9.08 -5.61 10.82
C ALA A 245 -9.44 -6.85 11.66
N ALA A 246 -10.72 -7.28 11.62
CA ALA A 246 -11.19 -8.48 12.29
C ALA A 246 -10.53 -9.75 11.73
N GLU A 247 -10.35 -9.87 10.41
CA GLU A 247 -9.63 -11.01 9.81
C GLU A 247 -8.16 -11.06 10.27
N TYR A 248 -7.46 -9.93 10.32
CA TYR A 248 -6.10 -9.89 10.87
C TYR A 248 -6.07 -10.32 12.35
N GLN A 249 -7.02 -9.87 13.18
CA GLN A 249 -7.08 -10.25 14.59
C GLN A 249 -7.46 -11.72 14.80
N ARG A 250 -8.19 -12.32 13.88
CA ARG A 250 -8.65 -13.72 13.95
C ARG A 250 -7.50 -14.71 13.76
N HIS A 251 -6.48 -14.35 12.98
CA HIS A 251 -5.40 -15.26 12.62
C HIS A 251 -4.09 -14.92 13.35
N GLU A 252 -3.50 -15.92 14.04
CA GLU A 252 -2.19 -15.74 14.68
C GLU A 252 -1.05 -15.68 13.67
N ILE A 253 -1.23 -16.30 12.49
CA ILE A 253 -0.24 -16.32 11.42
C ILE A 253 -0.83 -15.65 10.18
N VAL A 254 -0.16 -14.62 9.71
CA VAL A 254 -0.46 -13.91 8.45
C VAL A 254 0.58 -14.28 7.42
N TRP A 255 0.14 -14.82 6.30
CA TRP A 255 0.97 -15.17 5.16
C TRP A 255 0.83 -14.11 4.06
N VAL A 256 1.95 -13.54 3.60
CA VAL A 256 1.98 -12.52 2.56
C VAL A 256 2.80 -13.04 1.38
N HIS A 257 2.16 -13.18 0.22
CA HIS A 257 2.82 -13.62 -1.01
C HIS A 257 2.87 -12.51 -2.04
N SER A 258 4.08 -12.13 -2.48
CA SER A 258 4.29 -11.14 -3.52
C SER A 258 5.71 -11.24 -4.10
N LEU A 259 5.87 -10.97 -5.40
CA LEU A 259 7.18 -10.86 -6.05
C LEU A 259 7.80 -9.47 -5.91
N ARG A 260 6.99 -8.45 -5.70
CA ARG A 260 7.43 -7.05 -5.57
C ARG A 260 6.36 -6.20 -4.87
N GLU A 261 6.79 -5.27 -4.06
CA GLU A 261 5.93 -4.33 -3.34
C GLU A 261 6.49 -2.90 -3.37
N GLY A 262 5.62 -1.92 -3.19
CA GLY A 262 6.06 -0.56 -2.92
C GLY A 262 6.48 -0.37 -1.46
N PHE A 263 5.76 -1.01 -0.52
CA PHE A 263 6.01 -0.91 0.91
C PHE A 263 5.79 -2.22 1.67
N GLY A 264 4.66 -2.93 1.43
CA GLY A 264 4.31 -4.14 2.17
C GLY A 264 3.39 -3.89 3.37
N ARG A 265 2.30 -3.13 3.15
CA ARG A 265 1.32 -2.81 4.21
C ARG A 265 0.86 -4.01 5.01
N CYS A 266 0.58 -5.15 4.34
CA CYS A 266 0.07 -6.36 4.99
C CYS A 266 1.01 -6.91 6.06
N VAL A 267 2.33 -6.70 5.93
CA VAL A 267 3.30 -7.10 6.95
C VAL A 267 3.12 -6.26 8.22
N VAL A 268 3.03 -4.94 8.06
CA VAL A 268 2.82 -4.02 9.20
C VAL A 268 1.44 -4.24 9.83
N GLU A 269 0.39 -4.39 9.02
CA GLU A 269 -0.98 -4.66 9.50
C GLU A 269 -1.05 -5.96 10.30
N GLY A 270 -0.42 -7.05 9.82
CA GLY A 270 -0.32 -8.31 10.55
C GLY A 270 0.39 -8.16 11.89
N ARG A 271 1.51 -7.43 11.92
CA ARG A 271 2.25 -7.17 13.17
C ARG A 271 1.48 -6.28 14.14
N LEU A 272 0.79 -5.25 13.66
CA LEU A 272 -0.09 -4.39 14.49
C LEU A 272 -1.26 -5.18 15.09
N ALA A 273 -1.80 -6.14 14.36
CA ALA A 273 -2.83 -7.05 14.85
C ALA A 273 -2.31 -8.11 15.85
N GLY A 274 -1.02 -8.10 16.15
CA GLY A 274 -0.39 -9.07 17.06
C GLY A 274 -0.21 -10.46 16.43
N SER A 275 -0.02 -10.54 15.11
CA SER A 275 0.21 -11.79 14.40
C SER A 275 1.69 -11.99 14.08
N ARG A 276 2.12 -13.25 13.95
CA ARG A 276 3.35 -13.62 13.27
C ARG A 276 3.13 -13.45 11.78
N VAL A 277 4.10 -12.90 11.08
CA VAL A 277 3.99 -12.68 9.64
C VAL A 277 5.03 -13.54 8.93
N ILE A 278 4.58 -14.36 7.98
CA ILE A 278 5.45 -15.09 7.07
C ILE A 278 5.28 -14.51 5.66
N CYS A 279 6.36 -14.10 5.02
CA CYS A 279 6.28 -13.42 3.74
C CYS A 279 7.43 -13.82 2.80
N THR A 280 7.22 -13.66 1.49
CA THR A 280 8.25 -13.91 0.48
C THR A 280 9.53 -13.13 0.77
N ASN A 281 10.69 -13.72 0.50
CA ASN A 281 11.98 -13.07 0.69
C ASN A 281 12.25 -12.06 -0.44
N ILE A 282 11.64 -10.88 -0.30
CA ILE A 282 11.88 -9.74 -1.21
C ILE A 282 12.46 -8.56 -0.43
N PRO A 283 13.21 -7.65 -1.09
CA PRO A 283 13.86 -6.52 -0.43
C PRO A 283 12.89 -5.62 0.36
N GLU A 284 11.66 -5.47 -0.12
CA GLU A 284 10.63 -4.66 0.52
C GLU A 284 10.23 -5.22 1.89
N PHE A 285 10.08 -6.53 2.01
CA PHE A 285 9.73 -7.19 3.27
C PHE A 285 10.93 -7.36 4.20
N ALA A 286 12.12 -7.56 3.62
CA ALA A 286 13.35 -7.60 4.41
C ALA A 286 13.60 -6.29 5.18
N GLY A 287 13.19 -5.14 4.61
CA GLY A 287 13.24 -3.83 5.26
C GLY A 287 12.23 -3.64 6.40
N LEU A 288 11.20 -4.51 6.48
CA LEU A 288 10.20 -4.52 7.55
C LEU A 288 10.45 -5.63 8.59
N ARG A 289 11.62 -6.26 8.56
CA ARG A 289 11.96 -7.39 9.41
C ARG A 289 11.92 -7.01 10.89
N ASP A 290 11.30 -7.88 11.68
CA ASP A 290 11.10 -7.79 13.10
C ASP A 290 11.19 -9.24 13.66
N THR A 291 11.14 -9.40 14.98
CA THR A 291 11.24 -10.69 15.67
C THR A 291 10.25 -11.74 15.17
N ASP A 292 9.03 -11.33 14.83
CA ASP A 292 7.95 -12.18 14.34
C ASP A 292 7.61 -11.93 12.85
N VAL A 293 8.60 -11.53 12.05
CA VAL A 293 8.53 -11.48 10.59
C VAL A 293 9.52 -12.48 10.02
N TYR A 294 8.99 -13.50 9.35
CA TYR A 294 9.73 -14.62 8.79
C TYR A 294 9.71 -14.54 7.26
N LEU A 295 10.87 -14.67 6.65
CA LEU A 295 11.01 -14.67 5.19
C LEU A 295 11.13 -16.09 4.68
N TYR A 296 10.41 -16.43 3.60
CA TYR A 296 10.54 -17.71 2.91
C TYR A 296 10.95 -17.52 1.44
N GLN A 297 11.68 -18.49 0.89
CA GLN A 297 12.19 -18.46 -0.48
C GLN A 297 11.33 -19.29 -1.44
N ASP A 298 10.87 -20.45 -0.99
CA ASP A 298 10.10 -21.42 -1.77
C ASP A 298 9.00 -22.07 -0.93
N ALA A 299 8.28 -23.01 -1.52
CA ALA A 299 7.15 -23.66 -0.85
C ALA A 299 7.60 -24.58 0.29
N GLU A 300 8.74 -25.23 0.16
CA GLU A 300 9.32 -26.10 1.18
C GLU A 300 9.74 -25.31 2.41
N ASP A 301 10.42 -24.18 2.22
CA ASP A 301 10.83 -23.27 3.29
C ASP A 301 9.60 -22.64 3.99
N LEU A 302 8.56 -22.29 3.21
CA LEU A 302 7.27 -21.84 3.75
C LEU A 302 6.67 -22.89 4.70
N ILE A 303 6.54 -24.17 4.26
CA ILE A 303 5.96 -25.24 5.05
C ILE A 303 6.79 -25.49 6.32
N ALA A 304 8.10 -25.60 6.18
CA ALA A 304 9.00 -25.81 7.33
C ALA A 304 8.86 -24.69 8.37
N THR A 305 8.71 -23.45 7.90
CA THR A 305 8.49 -22.30 8.78
C THR A 305 7.11 -22.35 9.44
N LEU A 306 6.03 -22.66 8.70
CA LEU A 306 4.69 -22.84 9.25
C LEU A 306 4.65 -23.93 10.33
N ASP A 307 5.22 -25.10 10.06
CA ASP A 307 5.26 -26.23 11.00
C ASP A 307 5.99 -25.88 12.30
N ARG A 308 7.04 -25.07 12.23
CA ARG A 308 7.75 -24.54 13.39
C ARG A 308 6.87 -23.54 14.16
N LEU A 309 6.22 -22.62 13.47
CA LEU A 309 5.42 -21.57 14.11
C LEU A 309 4.19 -22.14 14.83
N VAL A 310 3.51 -23.12 14.24
CA VAL A 310 2.34 -23.76 14.86
C VAL A 310 2.72 -24.51 16.15
N LYS A 311 3.90 -25.12 16.21
CA LYS A 311 4.43 -25.82 17.38
C LYS A 311 5.00 -24.88 18.46
N THR A 312 5.17 -23.60 18.14
CA THR A 312 5.75 -22.62 19.07
C THR A 312 4.71 -22.14 20.05
N ASP A 313 4.91 -22.33 21.35
CA ASP A 313 4.05 -21.82 22.43
C ASP A 313 4.50 -20.44 22.94
N ALA A 314 5.63 -19.93 22.45
CA ALA A 314 6.05 -18.57 22.80
C ALA A 314 5.00 -17.53 22.38
N PRO A 315 4.70 -16.55 23.22
CA PRO A 315 3.81 -15.47 22.87
C PRO A 315 4.37 -14.68 21.68
N VAL A 316 3.46 -14.14 20.85
CA VAL A 316 3.87 -13.21 19.79
C VAL A 316 4.51 -11.98 20.43
N ALA A 317 5.73 -11.63 20.02
CA ALA A 317 6.41 -10.47 20.54
C ALA A 317 5.63 -9.19 20.27
N ARG A 318 5.63 -8.27 21.24
CA ARG A 318 5.03 -6.96 21.02
C ARG A 318 5.73 -6.26 19.86
N TYR A 319 4.94 -5.84 18.88
CA TYR A 319 5.47 -5.08 17.76
C TYR A 319 5.95 -3.71 18.21
N GLY A 320 7.23 -3.41 18.01
CA GLY A 320 7.83 -2.10 18.35
C GLY A 320 7.28 -0.95 17.50
N GLY A 321 6.57 -1.30 16.44
CA GLY A 321 5.90 -0.36 15.53
C GLY A 321 6.79 0.06 14.34
N TYR A 322 6.17 0.24 13.20
CA TYR A 322 6.74 1.03 12.12
C TYR A 322 6.62 2.51 12.54
N PRO A 323 7.71 3.30 12.57
CA PRO A 323 7.71 4.64 13.17
C PRO A 323 7.02 5.69 12.28
N TYR A 324 5.83 5.38 11.78
CA TYR A 324 5.13 6.22 10.80
C TYR A 324 4.71 7.59 11.38
N ARG A 325 4.52 7.69 12.69
CA ARG A 325 4.13 8.95 13.35
C ARG A 325 5.28 9.95 13.32
N GLU A 326 6.48 9.51 13.68
CA GLU A 326 7.69 10.33 13.64
C GLU A 326 8.05 10.69 12.20
N LEU A 327 8.08 9.70 11.30
CA LEU A 327 8.35 9.92 9.88
C LEU A 327 7.36 10.91 9.24
N LEU A 328 6.07 10.83 9.60
CA LEU A 328 5.06 11.76 9.09
C LEU A 328 5.35 13.19 9.55
N ARG A 329 5.63 13.40 10.84
CA ARG A 329 5.97 14.72 11.40
C ARG A 329 7.23 15.30 10.78
N GLU A 330 8.27 14.49 10.63
CA GLU A 330 9.53 14.88 10.00
C GLU A 330 9.33 15.24 8.52
N ALA A 331 8.58 14.43 7.76
CA ALA A 331 8.30 14.69 6.36
C ALA A 331 7.60 16.04 6.17
N ILE A 332 6.62 16.34 6.99
CA ILE A 332 5.87 17.60 6.87
C ILE A 332 6.74 18.80 7.27
N LYS A 333 7.58 18.67 8.31
CA LYS A 333 8.53 19.72 8.69
C LYS A 333 9.57 19.99 7.60
N SER A 334 10.09 18.94 6.95
CA SER A 334 11.09 19.06 5.88
C SER A 334 10.46 19.45 4.53
N GLY A 335 9.15 19.31 4.37
CA GLY A 335 8.42 19.67 3.17
C GLY A 335 8.16 21.16 3.04
N LEU A 336 8.38 21.93 4.08
CA LEU A 336 8.32 23.42 4.09
C LEU A 336 9.64 24.03 3.66
#